data_89c81f1c564ad0a70934d6f1a566ce9a
#
_entry.id   89c81f1c564ad0a70934d6f1a566ce9a
#
_cell.length_a   1.000
_cell.length_b   1.000
_cell.length_c   1.000
_cell.angle_alpha   90.00
_cell.angle_beta   90.00
_cell.angle_gamma   90.00
#
_symmetry.space_group_name_H-M   'P 1'
#
loop_
_entity.id
_entity.type
_entity.pdbx_description
1 polymer ?
#
loop_
_entity_poly.entity_id
_entity_poly.type
_entity_poly.pdbx_seq_one_letter_code
_entity_poly.pdbx_strand_id
1 'polypeptide(L)'
;MTCSVFIGTSLDGFIARPNGALDFLPMDGGEPHGYSEFFASVDALVIGRKTFETVLAFVEWPYGNKPVIVLSAGQLDFSKLRDAKVEQMAGPPAEIVAKLAARGFQHLYVDGGITIQEFLRAGQIQRLTITRVPILIGQGIALFGTLPHDVKLKHIETKQYVSGLVKTEYQVVG
;
A
#
# COMPACT_ATOMS: atom_id res chain seq x y z
N MET A 1 -5.17 15.44 -6.31
CA MET A 1 -4.32 14.31 -5.91
C MET A 1 -5.17 13.18 -5.36
N THR A 2 -5.00 11.98 -5.85
CA THR A 2 -5.65 10.77 -5.34
C THR A 2 -4.60 9.87 -4.70
N CYS A 3 -4.84 9.44 -3.47
CA CYS A 3 -4.02 8.42 -2.82
C CYS A 3 -4.87 7.15 -2.68
N SER A 4 -4.35 6.06 -3.18
CA SER A 4 -5.04 4.76 -3.22
C SER A 4 -4.24 3.70 -2.49
N VAL A 5 -4.95 2.79 -1.87
CA VAL A 5 -4.42 1.56 -1.28
C VAL A 5 -4.87 0.38 -2.12
N PHE A 6 -3.95 -0.52 -2.45
CA PHE A 6 -4.24 -1.80 -3.10
C PHE A 6 -3.48 -2.88 -2.35
N ILE A 7 -4.18 -3.69 -1.58
CA ILE A 7 -3.53 -4.59 -0.62
C ILE A 7 -4.31 -5.88 -0.41
N GLY A 8 -3.58 -6.96 -0.15
CA GLY A 8 -4.14 -8.23 0.31
C GLY A 8 -4.10 -8.33 1.83
N THR A 9 -5.12 -8.95 2.41
CA THR A 9 -5.20 -9.22 3.85
C THR A 9 -5.68 -10.63 4.12
N SER A 10 -5.37 -11.15 5.32
CA SER A 10 -6.14 -12.26 5.88
C SER A 10 -7.59 -11.82 6.13
N LEU A 11 -8.49 -12.78 6.35
CA LEU A 11 -9.88 -12.45 6.67
C LEU A 11 -9.98 -11.63 7.96
N ASP A 12 -9.12 -11.90 8.92
CA ASP A 12 -9.05 -11.16 10.19
C ASP A 12 -8.23 -9.86 10.13
N GLY A 13 -7.90 -9.38 8.92
CA GLY A 13 -7.44 -8.01 8.67
C GLY A 13 -5.95 -7.75 8.82
N PHE A 14 -5.12 -8.78 8.76
CA PHE A 14 -3.66 -8.65 8.81
C PHE A 14 -3.05 -8.62 7.41
N ILE A 15 -2.07 -7.73 7.21
CA ILE A 15 -1.34 -7.58 5.94
C ILE A 15 -0.05 -8.40 5.91
N ALA A 16 0.45 -8.78 7.05
CA ALA A 16 1.67 -9.57 7.21
C ALA A 16 1.64 -10.32 8.54
N ARG A 17 2.49 -11.32 8.65
CA ARG A 17 2.74 -11.99 9.94
C ARG A 17 3.49 -11.06 10.89
N PRO A 18 3.58 -11.36 12.20
CA PRO A 18 4.30 -10.50 13.16
C PRO A 18 5.75 -10.21 12.76
N ASN A 19 6.42 -11.15 12.07
CA ASN A 19 7.79 -11.00 11.57
C ASN A 19 7.87 -10.33 10.18
N GLY A 20 6.75 -9.86 9.61
CA GLY A 20 6.69 -9.27 8.29
C GLY A 20 6.52 -10.25 7.13
N ALA A 21 6.48 -11.55 7.37
CA ALA A 21 6.31 -12.55 6.32
C ALA A 21 4.94 -12.45 5.65
N LEU A 22 4.91 -12.71 4.33
CA LEU A 22 3.74 -12.60 3.46
C LEU A 22 3.31 -13.96 2.87
N ASP A 23 3.71 -15.05 3.51
CA ASP A 23 3.55 -16.41 3.00
C ASP A 23 2.09 -16.86 2.80
N PHE A 24 1.15 -16.21 3.49
CA PHE A 24 -0.28 -16.50 3.34
C PHE A 24 -0.93 -15.77 2.16
N LEU A 25 -0.25 -14.80 1.54
CA LEU A 25 -0.73 -14.10 0.37
C LEU A 25 -0.37 -14.88 -0.91
N PRO A 26 -1.25 -14.95 -1.92
CA PRO A 26 -0.92 -15.56 -3.19
C PRO A 26 0.07 -14.67 -3.96
N MET A 27 1.33 -15.08 -4.00
CA MET A 27 2.43 -14.34 -4.62
C MET A 27 2.80 -14.84 -6.03
N ASP A 28 2.25 -15.94 -6.47
CA ASP A 28 2.73 -16.73 -7.60
C ASP A 28 1.71 -16.86 -8.75
N GLY A 29 1.34 -15.73 -9.31
CA GLY A 29 0.70 -15.73 -10.62
C GLY A 29 -0.58 -16.54 -10.77
N GLY A 30 -1.41 -16.59 -9.75
CA GLY A 30 -2.77 -17.11 -9.86
C GLY A 30 -3.64 -16.27 -10.80
N GLU A 31 -4.96 -16.35 -10.65
CA GLU A 31 -5.88 -15.54 -11.47
C GLU A 31 -5.60 -14.03 -11.28
N PRO A 32 -5.72 -13.22 -12.34
CA PRO A 32 -5.46 -11.79 -12.26
C PRO A 32 -6.41 -11.08 -11.28
N HIS A 33 -5.85 -10.29 -10.37
CA HIS A 33 -6.62 -9.53 -9.37
C HIS A 33 -6.68 -8.03 -9.64
N GLY A 34 -6.22 -7.59 -10.83
CA GLY A 34 -6.24 -6.19 -11.23
C GLY A 34 -5.04 -5.37 -10.75
N TYR A 35 -4.01 -6.00 -10.19
CA TYR A 35 -2.83 -5.28 -9.72
C TYR A 35 -2.06 -4.58 -10.85
N SER A 36 -1.89 -5.23 -12.00
CA SER A 36 -1.17 -4.65 -13.15
C SER A 36 -1.84 -3.39 -13.67
N GLU A 37 -3.16 -3.40 -13.79
CA GLU A 37 -3.94 -2.22 -14.20
C GLU A 37 -3.88 -1.12 -13.15
N PHE A 38 -3.99 -1.46 -11.88
CA PHE A 38 -3.84 -0.51 -10.79
C PHE A 38 -2.45 0.11 -10.79
N PHE A 39 -1.39 -0.71 -10.86
CA PHE A 39 -0.01 -0.24 -10.87
C PHE A 39 0.28 0.69 -12.06
N ALA A 40 -0.27 0.39 -13.23
CA ALA A 40 -0.15 1.25 -14.40
C ALA A 40 -0.86 2.60 -14.22
N SER A 41 -1.90 2.67 -13.41
CA SER A 41 -2.71 3.88 -13.18
C SER A 41 -2.09 4.87 -12.21
N VAL A 42 -1.12 4.46 -11.41
CA VAL A 42 -0.49 5.33 -10.41
C VAL A 42 0.80 5.95 -10.93
N ASP A 43 1.11 7.15 -10.46
CA ASP A 43 2.31 7.89 -10.89
C ASP A 43 3.53 7.56 -10.05
N ALA A 44 3.31 7.24 -8.78
CA ALA A 44 4.38 6.94 -7.83
C ALA A 44 3.85 6.09 -6.67
N LEU A 45 4.78 5.43 -5.98
CA LEU A 45 4.50 4.75 -4.71
C LEU A 45 4.99 5.60 -3.55
N VAL A 46 4.27 5.51 -2.44
CA VAL A 46 4.68 6.03 -1.14
C VAL A 46 4.68 4.87 -0.17
N ILE A 47 5.85 4.47 0.31
CA ILE A 47 6.04 3.32 1.19
C ILE A 47 6.78 3.73 2.47
N GLY A 48 6.55 3.01 3.55
CA GLY A 48 7.30 3.18 4.78
C GLY A 48 8.64 2.45 4.75
N ARG A 49 9.49 2.74 5.73
CA ARG A 49 10.81 2.14 5.87
C ARG A 49 10.76 0.61 5.93
N LYS A 50 9.86 0.04 6.73
CA LYS A 50 9.77 -1.43 6.88
C LYS A 50 9.38 -2.10 5.57
N THR A 51 8.45 -1.55 4.84
CA THR A 51 8.08 -2.04 3.51
C THR A 51 9.27 -1.96 2.55
N PHE A 52 9.98 -0.84 2.56
CA PHE A 52 11.19 -0.69 1.77
C PHE A 52 12.24 -1.76 2.10
N GLU A 53 12.53 -2.00 3.36
CA GLU A 53 13.46 -3.04 3.79
C GLU A 53 13.00 -4.44 3.35
N THR A 54 11.71 -4.72 3.40
CA THR A 54 11.12 -5.99 2.93
C THR A 54 11.32 -6.18 1.43
N VAL A 55 11.03 -5.17 0.62
CA VAL A 55 11.16 -5.29 -0.86
C VAL A 55 12.62 -5.27 -1.31
N LEU A 56 13.53 -4.67 -0.57
CA LEU A 56 14.97 -4.77 -0.83
C LEU A 56 15.50 -6.20 -0.72
N ALA A 57 14.84 -7.04 0.08
CA ALA A 57 15.20 -8.44 0.25
C ALA A 57 14.67 -9.34 -0.89
N PHE A 58 13.84 -8.83 -1.77
CA PHE A 58 13.37 -9.57 -2.95
C PHE A 58 14.49 -9.77 -3.95
N VAL A 59 14.38 -10.82 -4.75
CA VAL A 59 15.36 -11.14 -5.81
C VAL A 59 15.44 -9.99 -6.82
N GLU A 60 14.29 -9.39 -7.15
CA GLU A 60 14.20 -8.28 -8.09
C GLU A 60 13.43 -7.11 -7.46
N TRP A 61 13.80 -5.89 -7.85
CA TRP A 61 13.05 -4.68 -7.49
C TRP A 61 11.67 -4.71 -8.15
N PRO A 62 10.58 -4.73 -7.37
CA PRO A 62 9.25 -5.03 -7.93
C PRO A 62 8.59 -3.84 -8.64
N TYR A 63 9.19 -2.64 -8.56
CA TYR A 63 8.54 -1.41 -9.02
C TYR A 63 9.10 -0.85 -10.33
N GLY A 64 10.08 -1.51 -10.95
CA GLY A 64 10.65 -1.09 -12.22
C GLY A 64 11.15 0.36 -12.18
N ASN A 65 10.73 1.17 -13.14
CA ASN A 65 11.10 2.57 -13.25
C ASN A 65 10.11 3.55 -12.60
N LYS A 66 9.09 3.03 -11.92
CA LYS A 66 8.10 3.89 -11.25
C LYS A 66 8.75 4.60 -10.06
N PRO A 67 8.54 5.91 -9.87
CA PRO A 67 9.06 6.63 -8.72
C PRO A 67 8.55 6.03 -7.41
N VAL A 68 9.46 5.84 -6.45
CA VAL A 68 9.15 5.34 -5.12
C VAL A 68 9.65 6.32 -4.09
N ILE A 69 8.76 6.81 -3.27
CA ILE A 69 9.04 7.69 -2.15
C ILE A 69 9.03 6.85 -0.88
N VAL A 70 10.18 6.76 -0.21
CA VAL A 70 10.32 6.03 1.06
C VAL A 70 10.23 7.02 2.20
N LEU A 71 9.24 6.85 3.07
CA LEU A 71 9.07 7.70 4.24
C LEU A 71 9.93 7.21 5.40
N SER A 72 10.89 8.01 5.78
CA SER A 72 11.78 7.72 6.92
C SER A 72 12.41 9.00 7.44
N ALA A 73 12.48 9.14 8.77
CA ALA A 73 13.24 10.21 9.40
C ALA A 73 14.75 9.90 9.46
N GLY A 74 15.10 8.61 9.53
CA GLY A 74 16.49 8.15 9.51
C GLY A 74 17.02 8.00 8.08
N GLN A 75 18.33 8.18 7.91
CA GLN A 75 18.96 8.03 6.61
C GLN A 75 18.83 6.60 6.07
N LEU A 76 18.54 6.47 4.78
CA LEU A 76 18.42 5.22 4.07
C LEU A 76 19.56 5.04 3.08
N ASP A 77 19.90 3.78 2.81
CA ASP A 77 20.91 3.41 1.82
C ASP A 77 20.22 2.91 0.54
N PHE A 78 20.39 3.65 -0.55
CA PHE A 78 19.88 3.29 -1.88
C PHE A 78 20.95 2.74 -2.83
N SER A 79 22.15 2.43 -2.32
CA SER A 79 23.29 2.01 -3.15
C SER A 79 23.03 0.77 -4.00
N LYS A 80 22.14 -0.12 -3.56
CA LYS A 80 21.74 -1.33 -4.28
C LYS A 80 20.75 -1.07 -5.42
N LEU A 81 20.18 0.13 -5.50
CA LEU A 81 19.09 0.49 -6.41
C LEU A 81 19.55 1.54 -7.45
N ARG A 82 20.63 1.27 -8.16
CA ARG A 82 21.29 2.23 -9.06
C ARG A 82 20.38 2.71 -10.20
N ASP A 83 19.52 1.82 -10.69
CA ASP A 83 18.64 2.10 -11.84
C ASP A 83 17.19 2.41 -11.42
N ALA A 84 16.87 2.37 -10.14
CA ALA A 84 15.54 2.65 -9.64
C ALA A 84 15.38 4.13 -9.29
N LYS A 85 14.17 4.65 -9.50
CA LYS A 85 13.79 6.02 -9.10
C LYS A 85 13.29 6.00 -7.67
N VAL A 86 14.20 6.06 -6.71
CA VAL A 86 13.88 6.01 -5.28
C VAL A 86 14.39 7.27 -4.60
N GLU A 87 13.56 7.86 -3.78
CA GLU A 87 13.93 9.01 -2.96
C GLU A 87 13.33 8.90 -1.56
N GLN A 88 13.94 9.57 -0.62
CA GLN A 88 13.48 9.64 0.75
C GLN A 88 12.76 10.95 1.02
N MET A 89 11.65 10.87 1.75
CA MET A 89 10.98 12.04 2.30
C MET A 89 10.65 11.78 3.78
N ALA A 90 10.49 12.86 4.52
CA ALA A 90 10.03 12.82 5.91
C ALA A 90 9.02 13.97 6.13
N GLY A 91 8.11 13.76 7.06
CA GLY A 91 7.09 14.73 7.43
C GLY A 91 5.69 14.14 7.49
N PRO A 92 4.72 14.97 7.90
CA PRO A 92 3.32 14.55 7.98
C PRO A 92 2.75 14.16 6.59
N PRO A 93 1.80 13.21 6.52
CA PRO A 93 1.19 12.78 5.25
C PRO A 93 0.66 13.92 4.37
N ALA A 94 0.00 14.91 4.96
CA ALA A 94 -0.53 16.05 4.22
C ALA A 94 0.56 16.87 3.53
N GLU A 95 1.72 17.07 4.17
CA GLU A 95 2.84 17.77 3.56
C GLU A 95 3.50 16.95 2.44
N ILE A 96 3.64 15.63 2.64
CA ILE A 96 4.15 14.72 1.61
C ILE A 96 3.27 14.79 0.36
N VAL A 97 1.95 14.66 0.54
CA VAL A 97 0.98 14.74 -0.57
C VAL A 97 1.06 16.09 -1.27
N ALA A 98 1.11 17.21 -0.52
CA ALA A 98 1.22 18.54 -1.10
C ALA A 98 2.51 18.73 -1.91
N LYS A 99 3.66 18.26 -1.41
CA LYS A 99 4.94 18.34 -2.11
C LYS A 99 4.93 17.53 -3.42
N LEU A 100 4.36 16.34 -3.38
CA LEU A 100 4.26 15.49 -4.58
C LEU A 100 3.26 16.05 -5.58
N ALA A 101 2.13 16.61 -5.14
CA ALA A 101 1.17 17.30 -6.01
C ALA A 101 1.83 18.49 -6.71
N ALA A 102 2.63 19.29 -6.00
CA ALA A 102 3.35 20.41 -6.57
C ALA A 102 4.37 19.98 -7.65
N ARG A 103 4.85 18.74 -7.62
CA ARG A 103 5.72 18.15 -8.63
C ARG A 103 4.98 17.56 -9.83
N GLY A 104 3.64 17.62 -9.84
CA GLY A 104 2.80 17.15 -10.95
C GLY A 104 2.27 15.73 -10.79
N PHE A 105 2.55 15.04 -9.68
CA PHE A 105 1.94 13.74 -9.41
C PHE A 105 0.44 13.90 -9.14
N GLN A 106 -0.36 13.00 -9.68
CA GLN A 106 -1.83 13.05 -9.57
C GLN A 106 -2.41 11.83 -8.85
N HIS A 107 -1.73 10.68 -8.90
CA HIS A 107 -2.21 9.44 -8.30
C HIS A 107 -1.06 8.70 -7.60
N LEU A 108 -1.18 8.54 -6.29
CA LEU A 108 -0.20 7.85 -5.47
C LEU A 108 -0.73 6.49 -5.00
N TYR A 109 0.14 5.49 -5.03
CA TYR A 109 -0.06 4.20 -4.39
C TYR A 109 0.61 4.22 -3.00
N VAL A 110 -0.19 4.19 -1.96
CA VAL A 110 0.28 4.17 -0.56
C VAL A 110 0.30 2.73 -0.07
N ASP A 111 1.45 2.27 0.39
CA ASP A 111 1.65 0.89 0.84
C ASP A 111 2.42 0.81 2.16
N GLY A 112 2.13 -0.26 2.93
CA GLY A 112 2.69 -0.50 4.25
C GLY A 112 1.72 -0.16 5.39
N GLY A 113 1.62 -1.05 6.40
CA GLY A 113 0.60 -0.94 7.43
C GLY A 113 0.62 0.38 8.19
N ILE A 114 1.77 0.77 8.73
CA ILE A 114 1.92 2.02 9.47
C ILE A 114 1.65 3.22 8.57
N THR A 115 2.19 3.22 7.35
CA THR A 115 2.02 4.31 6.39
C THR A 115 0.56 4.48 6.00
N ILE A 116 -0.15 3.39 5.67
CA ILE A 116 -1.58 3.43 5.36
C ILE A 116 -2.37 3.99 6.54
N GLN A 117 -2.09 3.52 7.75
CA GLN A 117 -2.78 4.00 8.95
C GLN A 117 -2.55 5.49 9.20
N GLU A 118 -1.33 5.98 9.02
CA GLU A 118 -1.00 7.41 9.16
C GLU A 118 -1.71 8.26 8.10
N PHE A 119 -1.72 7.81 6.86
CA PHE A 119 -2.41 8.51 5.78
C PHE A 119 -3.94 8.51 5.98
N LEU A 120 -4.51 7.42 6.49
CA LEU A 120 -5.93 7.38 6.86
C LEU A 120 -6.25 8.35 7.99
N ARG A 121 -5.43 8.37 9.06
CA ARG A 121 -5.61 9.33 10.18
C ARG A 121 -5.53 10.78 9.72
N ALA A 122 -4.69 11.06 8.74
CA ALA A 122 -4.52 12.39 8.16
C ALA A 122 -5.55 12.74 7.07
N GLY A 123 -6.50 11.86 6.78
CA GLY A 123 -7.52 12.08 5.74
C GLY A 123 -6.95 12.13 4.33
N GLN A 124 -5.82 11.47 4.08
CA GLN A 124 -5.13 11.54 2.79
C GLN A 124 -5.39 10.34 1.86
N ILE A 125 -6.23 9.39 2.25
CA ILE A 125 -6.62 8.25 1.40
C ILE A 125 -7.98 8.50 0.78
N GLN A 126 -8.11 8.36 -0.54
CA GLN A 126 -9.35 8.50 -1.28
C GLN A 126 -9.94 7.15 -1.72
N ARG A 127 -9.12 6.15 -1.97
CA ARG A 127 -9.57 4.82 -2.43
C ARG A 127 -8.89 3.70 -1.69
N LEU A 128 -9.66 2.65 -1.42
CA LEU A 128 -9.19 1.41 -0.79
C LEU A 128 -9.63 0.23 -1.67
N THR A 129 -8.66 -0.53 -2.17
CA THR A 129 -8.91 -1.83 -2.82
C THR A 129 -8.28 -2.91 -1.95
N ILE A 130 -9.10 -3.75 -1.36
CA ILE A 130 -8.68 -4.77 -0.41
C ILE A 130 -9.08 -6.13 -0.95
N THR A 131 -8.09 -7.03 -1.10
CA THR A 131 -8.32 -8.43 -1.45
C THR A 131 -8.18 -9.27 -0.19
N ARG A 132 -9.26 -9.90 0.24
CA ARG A 132 -9.25 -10.80 1.40
C ARG A 132 -8.97 -12.22 0.97
N VAL A 133 -7.98 -12.80 1.62
CA VAL A 133 -7.61 -14.21 1.49
C VAL A 133 -8.45 -15.03 2.49
N PRO A 134 -8.98 -16.19 2.11
CA PRO A 134 -9.81 -17.01 2.99
C PRO A 134 -8.97 -17.77 4.04
N ILE A 135 -8.32 -17.02 4.92
CA ILE A 135 -7.49 -17.54 6.01
C ILE A 135 -7.59 -16.62 7.23
N LEU A 136 -7.54 -17.21 8.41
CA LEU A 136 -7.34 -16.52 9.67
C LEU A 136 -5.92 -16.79 10.14
N ILE A 137 -5.16 -15.77 10.43
CA ILE A 137 -3.78 -15.93 10.94
C ILE A 137 -3.66 -15.61 12.44
N GLY A 138 -4.69 -15.01 13.05
CA GLY A 138 -4.81 -14.81 14.49
C GLY A 138 -3.98 -13.65 15.05
N GLN A 139 -2.82 -13.37 14.50
CA GLN A 139 -1.94 -12.27 14.90
C GLN A 139 -1.09 -11.84 13.71
N GLY A 140 -0.66 -10.58 13.71
CA GLY A 140 0.13 -10.04 12.62
C GLY A 140 0.18 -8.52 12.64
N ILE A 141 0.58 -7.96 11.51
CA ILE A 141 0.56 -6.51 11.26
C ILE A 141 -0.81 -6.16 10.69
N ALA A 142 -1.60 -5.39 11.44
CA ALA A 142 -2.95 -5.01 11.05
C ALA A 142 -2.93 -3.97 9.92
N LEU A 143 -3.89 -4.08 8.98
CA LEU A 143 -4.11 -3.05 7.97
C LEU A 143 -4.62 -1.76 8.61
N PHE A 144 -5.57 -1.86 9.52
CA PHE A 144 -6.20 -0.71 10.17
C PHE A 144 -5.77 -0.60 11.63
N GLY A 145 -5.70 0.63 12.10
CA GLY A 145 -5.42 0.96 13.49
C GLY A 145 -6.45 1.95 14.03
N THR A 146 -6.10 2.61 15.12
CA THR A 146 -6.95 3.63 15.74
C THR A 146 -7.14 4.83 14.82
N LEU A 147 -8.37 5.30 14.71
CA LEU A 147 -8.74 6.52 13.99
C LEU A 147 -9.34 7.52 14.98
N PRO A 148 -9.15 8.84 14.74
CA PRO A 148 -9.73 9.89 15.61
C PRO A 148 -11.25 9.99 15.51
N HIS A 149 -11.83 9.54 14.39
CA HIS A 149 -13.25 9.53 14.10
C HIS A 149 -13.56 8.49 13.03
N ASP A 150 -14.83 8.24 12.79
CA ASP A 150 -15.26 7.34 11.72
C ASP A 150 -14.82 7.86 10.36
N VAL A 151 -14.33 6.96 9.52
CA VAL A 151 -14.08 7.20 8.09
C VAL A 151 -15.18 6.48 7.31
N LYS A 152 -16.06 7.25 6.71
CA LYS A 152 -17.16 6.70 5.92
C LYS A 152 -16.67 6.26 4.56
N LEU A 153 -17.13 5.10 4.15
CA LEU A 153 -16.77 4.49 2.88
C LEU A 153 -18.02 4.27 2.02
N LYS A 154 -17.87 4.51 0.71
CA LYS A 154 -18.85 4.11 -0.30
C LYS A 154 -18.32 2.86 -0.98
N HIS A 155 -19.09 1.78 -0.97
CA HIS A 155 -18.78 0.58 -1.72
C HIS A 155 -18.89 0.85 -3.22
N ILE A 156 -17.86 0.46 -3.98
CA ILE A 156 -17.82 0.62 -5.43
C ILE A 156 -18.05 -0.72 -6.12
N GLU A 157 -17.24 -1.74 -5.84
CA GLU A 157 -17.32 -3.04 -6.49
C GLU A 157 -16.80 -4.14 -5.57
N THR A 158 -17.33 -5.35 -5.75
CA THR A 158 -16.79 -6.58 -5.13
C THR A 158 -16.67 -7.64 -6.20
N LYS A 159 -15.51 -8.30 -6.27
CA LYS A 159 -15.25 -9.45 -7.14
C LYS A 159 -14.87 -10.66 -6.32
N GLN A 160 -15.46 -11.79 -6.67
CA GLN A 160 -15.12 -13.11 -6.14
C GLN A 160 -14.27 -13.84 -7.18
N TYR A 161 -13.28 -14.56 -6.71
CA TYR A 161 -12.38 -15.37 -7.55
C TYR A 161 -12.54 -16.85 -7.23
N VAL A 162 -12.27 -17.70 -8.21
CA VAL A 162 -12.37 -19.16 -8.06
C VAL A 162 -11.44 -19.66 -6.93
N SER A 163 -10.32 -19.02 -6.74
CA SER A 163 -9.37 -19.28 -5.63
C SER A 163 -9.93 -19.02 -4.22
N GLY A 164 -11.11 -18.39 -4.11
CA GLY A 164 -11.69 -17.98 -2.84
C GLY A 164 -11.31 -16.57 -2.40
N LEU A 165 -10.48 -15.86 -3.15
CA LEU A 165 -10.18 -14.45 -2.90
C LEU A 165 -11.41 -13.59 -3.13
N VAL A 166 -11.56 -12.55 -2.31
CA VAL A 166 -12.63 -11.54 -2.46
C VAL A 166 -12.00 -10.16 -2.45
N LYS A 167 -12.09 -9.48 -3.60
CA LYS A 167 -11.58 -8.12 -3.76
C LYS A 167 -12.73 -7.12 -3.67
N THR A 168 -12.60 -6.13 -2.81
CA THR A 168 -13.59 -5.07 -2.65
C THR A 168 -12.93 -3.71 -2.78
N GLU A 169 -13.54 -2.84 -3.57
CA GLU A 169 -13.13 -1.46 -3.75
C GLU A 169 -14.08 -0.51 -3.04
N TYR A 170 -13.50 0.45 -2.32
CA TYR A 170 -14.21 1.51 -1.61
C TYR A 170 -13.65 2.88 -1.97
N GLN A 171 -14.53 3.87 -1.97
CA GLN A 171 -14.18 5.29 -2.00
C GLN A 171 -14.38 5.87 -0.60
N VAL A 172 -13.39 6.63 -0.13
CA VAL A 172 -13.52 7.40 1.11
C VAL A 172 -14.46 8.57 0.85
N VAL A 173 -15.46 8.75 1.73
CA VAL A 173 -16.49 9.79 1.64
C VAL A 173 -16.27 10.81 2.74
N GLY A 174 -16.20 12.06 2.38
CA GLY A 174 -16.07 13.11 3.41
C GLY A 174 -15.25 14.26 3.03
#